data_3c29fc722b8feb61b428ce4a1328b22f
#
_entry.id   3c29fc722b8feb61b428ce4a1328b22f
#
_cell.length_a   1.000
_cell.length_b   1.000
_cell.length_c   1.000
_cell.angle_alpha   90.00
_cell.angle_beta   90.00
_cell.angle_gamma   90.00
#
_symmetry.space_group_name_H-M   'P 1'
#
loop_
_entity.id
_entity.type
_entity.pdbx_description
1 polymer ?
#
loop_
_entity_poly.entity_id
_entity_poly.type
_entity_poly.pdbx_seq_one_letter_code
_entity_poly.pdbx_strand_id
1 'polypeptide(L)'
;MAVVPTRFKLFNKDFMAQFKEEHQKHFPDSEPAIGGFPDAGEGRYSEKLDYKSWIEFNNSMRVHQNFVELLPVIVTFLFVGAFVLPKLAMWIGILNAVARIIYSVMYVKFGSNSRALGAIAGSLPLYVLGLATFGTLAWSTFAH
;
A
#
# COMPACT_ATOMS: atom_id res chain seq x y z
N MET A 1 7.55 -5.67 -2.57
CA MET A 1 6.19 -5.55 -2.00
C MET A 1 5.96 -6.72 -1.05
N ALA A 2 5.57 -6.46 0.19
CA ALA A 2 5.42 -7.51 1.22
C ALA A 2 4.20 -8.43 0.97
N VAL A 3 3.15 -7.93 0.30
CA VAL A 3 1.89 -8.67 0.14
C VAL A 3 2.00 -9.95 -0.70
N VAL A 4 2.78 -9.92 -1.77
CA VAL A 4 2.87 -11.08 -2.69
C VAL A 4 3.50 -12.30 -2.02
N PRO A 5 4.69 -12.19 -1.37
CA PRO A 5 5.26 -13.33 -0.65
C PRO A 5 4.35 -13.86 0.47
N THR A 6 3.74 -12.96 1.24
CA THR A 6 2.82 -13.34 2.32
C THR A 6 1.61 -14.09 1.79
N ARG A 7 1.05 -13.63 0.67
CA ARG A 7 -0.10 -14.25 0.02
C ARG A 7 0.19 -15.69 -0.41
N PHE A 8 1.29 -15.93 -1.13
CA PHE A 8 1.65 -17.29 -1.57
C PHE A 8 2.11 -18.20 -0.43
N LYS A 9 2.67 -17.63 0.65
CA LYS A 9 3.00 -18.38 1.87
C LYS A 9 1.75 -18.92 2.56
N LEU A 10 0.72 -18.08 2.72
CA LEU A 10 -0.48 -18.42 3.50
C LEU A 10 -1.53 -19.16 2.67
N PHE A 11 -1.79 -18.72 1.45
CA PHE A 11 -2.72 -19.39 0.53
C PHE A 11 -1.97 -20.32 -0.42
N ASN A 12 -1.19 -21.23 0.16
CA ASN A 12 -0.48 -22.26 -0.58
C ASN A 12 -1.44 -23.36 -1.07
N LYS A 13 -0.92 -24.30 -1.83
CA LYS A 13 -1.71 -25.37 -2.44
C LYS A 13 -2.49 -26.19 -1.40
N ASP A 14 -1.85 -26.52 -0.28
CA ASP A 14 -2.45 -27.35 0.77
C ASP A 14 -3.60 -26.62 1.46
N PHE A 15 -3.43 -25.33 1.77
CA PHE A 15 -4.49 -24.50 2.32
C PHE A 15 -5.65 -24.33 1.33
N MET A 16 -5.36 -24.11 0.05
CA MET A 16 -6.39 -23.93 -0.97
C MET A 16 -7.14 -25.22 -1.33
N ALA A 17 -6.58 -26.38 -1.05
CA ALA A 17 -7.23 -27.67 -1.33
C ALA A 17 -8.58 -27.84 -0.61
N GLN A 18 -8.75 -27.23 0.57
CA GLN A 18 -10.01 -27.27 1.33
C GLN A 18 -11.21 -26.64 0.60
N PHE A 19 -10.95 -25.76 -0.38
CA PHE A 19 -12.00 -25.09 -1.16
C PHE A 19 -12.25 -25.76 -2.51
N LYS A 20 -11.54 -26.83 -2.84
CA LYS A 20 -11.60 -27.47 -4.16
C LYS A 20 -13.01 -27.98 -4.49
N GLU A 21 -13.64 -28.70 -3.58
CA GLU A 21 -14.98 -29.27 -3.79
C GLU A 21 -16.03 -28.19 -4.00
N GLU A 22 -15.99 -27.12 -3.19
CA GLU A 22 -16.92 -26.00 -3.33
C GLU A 22 -16.70 -25.26 -4.65
N HIS A 23 -15.45 -25.04 -5.02
CA HIS A 23 -15.09 -24.36 -6.26
C HIS A 23 -15.57 -25.15 -7.49
N GLN A 24 -15.29 -26.45 -7.52
CA GLN A 24 -15.64 -27.32 -8.65
C GLN A 24 -17.15 -27.54 -8.84
N LYS A 25 -17.98 -27.29 -7.83
CA LYS A 25 -19.46 -27.28 -8.01
C LYS A 25 -19.92 -26.17 -8.97
N HIS A 26 -19.20 -25.08 -9.04
CA HIS A 26 -19.54 -23.92 -9.88
C HIS A 26 -18.62 -23.79 -11.11
N PHE A 27 -17.40 -24.30 -11.02
CA PHE A 27 -16.38 -24.24 -12.05
C PHE A 27 -15.69 -25.61 -12.20
N PRO A 28 -16.35 -26.58 -12.88
CA PRO A 28 -15.91 -28.00 -12.90
C PRO A 28 -14.49 -28.19 -13.44
N ASP A 29 -14.07 -27.37 -14.38
CA ASP A 29 -12.80 -27.50 -15.10
C ASP A 29 -11.67 -26.67 -14.47
N SER A 30 -11.85 -26.12 -13.25
CA SER A 30 -10.86 -25.26 -12.61
C SER A 30 -10.62 -25.63 -11.15
N GLU A 31 -9.50 -25.15 -10.62
CA GLU A 31 -9.15 -25.25 -9.20
C GLU A 31 -9.05 -23.85 -8.58
N PRO A 32 -9.24 -23.74 -7.25
CA PRO A 32 -9.03 -22.48 -6.54
C PRO A 32 -7.62 -21.96 -6.77
N ALA A 33 -7.48 -20.67 -7.10
CA ALA A 33 -6.20 -20.07 -7.41
C ALA A 33 -5.25 -20.11 -6.21
N ILE A 34 -4.05 -20.63 -6.40
CA ILE A 34 -2.96 -20.51 -5.41
C ILE A 34 -2.70 -19.03 -5.17
N GLY A 35 -2.50 -18.65 -3.90
CA GLY A 35 -2.42 -17.26 -3.49
C GLY A 35 -3.78 -16.66 -3.07
N GLY A 36 -4.88 -17.45 -3.13
CA GLY A 36 -6.17 -17.05 -2.59
C GLY A 36 -6.82 -15.86 -3.30
N PHE A 37 -6.58 -15.69 -4.60
CA PHE A 37 -7.26 -14.66 -5.36
C PHE A 37 -8.73 -15.03 -5.60
N PRO A 38 -9.65 -14.06 -5.55
CA PRO A 38 -9.49 -12.59 -5.46
C PRO A 38 -9.51 -12.02 -4.03
N ASP A 39 -9.39 -12.83 -2.97
CA ASP A 39 -9.48 -12.40 -1.58
C ASP A 39 -8.43 -11.35 -1.22
N ALA A 40 -8.87 -10.24 -0.64
CA ALA A 40 -8.02 -9.12 -0.23
C ALA A 40 -7.81 -9.01 1.30
N GLY A 41 -8.21 -10.03 2.06
CA GLY A 41 -8.06 -10.09 3.51
C GLY A 41 -9.38 -10.04 4.29
N GLU A 42 -10.50 -9.89 3.58
CA GLU A 42 -11.86 -9.81 4.13
C GLU A 42 -12.81 -10.80 3.43
N GLY A 43 -12.26 -11.77 2.69
CA GLY A 43 -13.03 -12.72 1.91
C GLY A 43 -13.04 -14.13 2.49
N ARG A 44 -13.70 -15.03 1.76
CA ARG A 44 -13.96 -16.42 2.17
C ARG A 44 -12.71 -17.22 2.51
N TYR A 45 -11.60 -16.96 1.81
CA TYR A 45 -10.36 -17.67 2.04
C TYR A 45 -9.67 -17.18 3.30
N SER A 46 -9.59 -15.86 3.50
CA SER A 46 -8.97 -15.28 4.69
C SER A 46 -9.73 -15.55 5.98
N GLU A 47 -11.06 -15.71 5.95
CA GLU A 47 -11.87 -16.12 7.11
C GLU A 47 -11.49 -17.51 7.65
N LYS A 48 -10.88 -18.37 6.83
CA LYS A 48 -10.42 -19.71 7.24
C LYS A 48 -8.99 -19.73 7.74
N LEU A 49 -8.27 -18.62 7.70
CA LEU A 49 -6.95 -18.51 8.30
C LEU A 49 -7.05 -18.50 9.84
N ASP A 50 -6.04 -19.05 10.50
CA ASP A 50 -5.85 -18.84 11.93
C ASP A 50 -5.60 -17.35 12.20
N TYR A 51 -5.92 -16.88 13.42
CA TYR A 51 -5.86 -15.46 13.77
C TYR A 51 -4.49 -14.81 13.50
N LYS A 52 -3.39 -15.52 13.76
CA LYS A 52 -2.03 -15.02 13.51
C LYS A 52 -1.76 -14.82 12.03
N SER A 53 -2.10 -15.79 11.21
CA SER A 53 -1.95 -15.75 9.76
C SER A 53 -2.86 -14.69 9.13
N TRP A 54 -4.08 -14.53 9.65
CA TRP A 54 -4.99 -13.49 9.25
C TRP A 54 -4.42 -12.09 9.53
N ILE A 55 -3.85 -11.84 10.72
CA ILE A 55 -3.18 -10.58 11.06
C ILE A 55 -1.97 -10.34 10.13
N GLU A 56 -1.13 -11.37 9.91
CA GLU A 56 0.05 -11.27 9.02
C GLU A 56 -0.38 -10.85 7.61
N PHE A 57 -1.43 -11.47 7.08
CA PHE A 57 -1.96 -11.16 5.76
C PHE A 57 -2.54 -9.74 5.71
N ASN A 58 -3.40 -9.39 6.66
CA ASN A 58 -4.02 -8.07 6.69
C ASN A 58 -2.99 -6.95 6.86
N ASN A 59 -1.95 -7.12 7.69
CA ASN A 59 -0.89 -6.14 7.81
C ASN A 59 -0.18 -5.89 6.46
N SER A 60 0.12 -6.95 5.71
CA SER A 60 0.75 -6.83 4.40
C SER A 60 -0.18 -6.19 3.35
N MET A 61 -1.49 -6.51 3.39
CA MET A 61 -2.51 -5.89 2.54
C MET A 61 -2.68 -4.40 2.85
N ARG A 62 -2.72 -4.01 4.13
CA ARG A 62 -2.83 -2.60 4.55
C ARG A 62 -1.65 -1.75 4.08
N VAL A 63 -0.43 -2.31 4.08
CA VAL A 63 0.75 -1.63 3.49
C VAL A 63 0.53 -1.34 2.01
N HIS A 64 0.03 -2.33 1.26
CA HIS A 64 -0.25 -2.18 -0.16
C HIS A 64 -1.37 -1.16 -0.42
N GLN A 65 -2.50 -1.28 0.27
CA GLN A 65 -3.64 -0.37 0.14
C GLN A 65 -3.26 1.08 0.45
N ASN A 66 -2.55 1.33 1.55
CA ASN A 66 -2.10 2.67 1.89
C ASN A 66 -1.17 3.28 0.83
N PHE A 67 -0.33 2.44 0.18
CA PHE A 67 0.49 2.91 -0.93
C PHE A 67 -0.37 3.31 -2.13
N VAL A 68 -1.36 2.48 -2.51
CA VAL A 68 -2.25 2.76 -3.65
C VAL A 68 -3.10 4.01 -3.38
N GLU A 69 -3.64 4.17 -2.18
CA GLU A 69 -4.45 5.33 -1.79
C GLU A 69 -3.66 6.65 -1.88
N LEU A 70 -2.39 6.64 -1.51
CA LEU A 70 -1.56 7.84 -1.52
C LEU A 70 -0.81 8.06 -2.84
N LEU A 71 -0.75 7.07 -3.73
CA LEU A 71 -0.03 7.18 -5.00
C LEU A 71 -0.47 8.37 -5.86
N PRO A 72 -1.78 8.66 -6.03
CA PRO A 72 -2.22 9.84 -6.79
C PRO A 72 -1.70 11.14 -6.19
N VAL A 73 -1.72 11.28 -4.86
CA VAL A 73 -1.22 12.47 -4.15
C VAL A 73 0.29 12.61 -4.34
N ILE A 74 1.04 11.52 -4.18
CA ILE A 74 2.50 11.49 -4.36
C ILE A 74 2.86 11.95 -5.78
N VAL A 75 2.23 11.32 -6.79
CA VAL A 75 2.52 11.63 -8.19
C VAL A 75 2.15 13.07 -8.51
N THR A 76 0.96 13.53 -8.12
CA THR A 76 0.50 14.89 -8.41
C THR A 76 1.41 15.93 -7.78
N PHE A 77 1.70 15.84 -6.49
CA PHE A 77 2.49 16.87 -5.80
C PHE A 77 3.96 16.86 -6.23
N LEU A 78 4.56 15.70 -6.49
CA LEU A 78 5.91 15.62 -7.02
C LEU A 78 5.98 16.12 -8.46
N PHE A 79 5.00 15.78 -9.31
CA PHE A 79 4.98 16.20 -10.70
C PHE A 79 4.82 17.71 -10.82
N VAL A 80 3.80 18.30 -10.21
CA VAL A 80 3.58 19.76 -10.26
C VAL A 80 4.73 20.49 -9.54
N GLY A 81 5.18 19.98 -8.39
CA GLY A 81 6.31 20.53 -7.65
C GLY A 81 7.62 20.54 -8.44
N ALA A 82 7.84 19.54 -9.32
CA ALA A 82 9.03 19.47 -10.15
C ALA A 82 9.12 20.62 -11.16
N PHE A 83 7.99 21.17 -11.62
CA PHE A 83 8.00 22.35 -12.51
C PHE A 83 8.19 23.67 -11.76
N VAL A 84 7.69 23.78 -10.54
CA VAL A 84 7.68 25.04 -9.78
C VAL A 84 8.87 25.12 -8.82
N LEU A 85 9.15 24.03 -8.09
CA LEU A 85 10.17 23.95 -7.05
C LEU A 85 11.02 22.67 -7.23
N PRO A 86 11.78 22.51 -8.33
CA PRO A 86 12.39 21.23 -8.73
C PRO A 86 13.33 20.65 -7.67
N LYS A 87 14.15 21.47 -7.05
CA LYS A 87 15.08 21.00 -6.00
C LYS A 87 14.34 20.49 -4.76
N LEU A 88 13.28 21.18 -4.35
CA LEU A 88 12.47 20.78 -3.20
C LEU A 88 11.70 19.50 -3.51
N ALA A 89 11.10 19.39 -4.69
CA ALA A 89 10.38 18.19 -5.14
C ALA A 89 11.30 16.97 -5.19
N MET A 90 12.54 17.12 -5.68
CA MET A 90 13.54 16.05 -5.69
C MET A 90 13.82 15.52 -4.28
N TRP A 91 14.13 16.39 -3.33
CA TRP A 91 14.46 15.98 -1.96
C TRP A 91 13.26 15.37 -1.23
N ILE A 92 12.08 15.94 -1.41
CA ILE A 92 10.85 15.38 -0.83
C ILE A 92 10.50 14.04 -1.45
N GLY A 93 10.74 13.85 -2.76
CA GLY A 93 10.57 12.56 -3.43
C GLY A 93 11.46 11.47 -2.85
N ILE A 94 12.76 11.78 -2.63
CA ILE A 94 13.71 10.84 -2.00
C ILE A 94 13.27 10.52 -0.56
N LEU A 95 12.95 11.55 0.23
CA LEU A 95 12.47 11.37 1.60
C LEU A 95 11.21 10.49 1.65
N ASN A 96 10.26 10.75 0.76
CA ASN A 96 9.04 9.94 0.67
C ASN A 96 9.35 8.48 0.36
N ALA A 97 10.23 8.20 -0.62
CA ALA A 97 10.62 6.84 -0.96
C ALA A 97 11.22 6.10 0.25
N VAL A 98 12.13 6.72 0.98
CA VAL A 98 12.73 6.16 2.20
C VAL A 98 11.69 5.94 3.29
N ALA A 99 10.83 6.94 3.54
CA ALA A 99 9.76 6.85 4.53
C ALA A 99 8.77 5.72 4.22
N ARG A 100 8.49 5.45 2.94
CA ARG A 100 7.64 4.33 2.51
C ARG A 100 8.25 2.97 2.79
N ILE A 101 9.57 2.83 2.63
CA ILE A 101 10.28 1.59 3.01
C ILE A 101 10.18 1.39 4.52
N ILE A 102 10.48 2.42 5.30
CA ILE A 102 10.40 2.37 6.77
C ILE A 102 8.97 2.01 7.20
N TYR A 103 7.94 2.68 6.67
CA TYR A 103 6.54 2.40 6.93
C TYR A 103 6.21 0.93 6.69
N SER A 104 6.61 0.39 5.53
CA SER A 104 6.31 -0.98 5.13
C SER A 104 6.94 -1.99 6.09
N VAL A 105 8.22 -1.80 6.44
CA VAL A 105 8.95 -2.67 7.36
C VAL A 105 8.35 -2.62 8.77
N MET A 106 8.08 -1.42 9.26
CA MET A 106 7.51 -1.21 10.60
C MET A 106 6.11 -1.82 10.71
N TYR A 107 5.27 -1.61 9.71
CA TYR A 107 3.91 -2.14 9.73
C TYR A 107 3.88 -3.67 9.70
N VAL A 108 4.66 -4.30 8.81
CA VAL A 108 4.69 -5.77 8.68
C VAL A 108 5.30 -6.43 9.92
N LYS A 109 6.38 -5.86 10.48
CA LYS A 109 7.09 -6.47 11.62
C LYS A 109 6.43 -6.20 12.98
N PHE A 110 5.93 -4.98 13.19
CA PHE A 110 5.47 -4.51 14.50
C PHE A 110 3.98 -4.17 14.55
N GLY A 111 3.27 -4.32 13.41
CA GLY A 111 1.83 -4.10 13.33
C GLY A 111 1.42 -2.63 13.23
N SER A 112 0.11 -2.40 13.32
CA SER A 112 -0.52 -1.10 13.04
C SER A 112 -0.05 0.06 13.93
N ASN A 113 0.33 -0.20 15.17
CA ASN A 113 0.74 0.85 16.11
C ASN A 113 2.07 1.52 15.73
N SER A 114 2.94 0.81 15.00
CA SER A 114 4.28 1.28 14.62
C SER A 114 4.30 2.10 13.33
N ARG A 115 3.18 2.23 12.65
CA ARG A 115 3.07 2.89 11.33
C ARG A 115 3.24 4.41 11.37
N ALA A 116 2.94 5.04 12.51
CA ALA A 116 2.77 6.50 12.60
C ALA A 116 4.01 7.28 12.14
N LEU A 117 5.21 6.87 12.56
CA LEU A 117 6.44 7.56 12.17
C LEU A 117 6.68 7.57 10.65
N GLY A 118 6.56 6.40 10.01
CA GLY A 118 6.73 6.30 8.56
C GLY A 118 5.61 7.01 7.77
N ALA A 119 4.37 6.99 8.28
CA ALA A 119 3.26 7.69 7.68
C ALA A 119 3.45 9.21 7.73
N ILE A 120 3.79 9.77 8.90
CA ILE A 120 4.00 11.21 9.07
C ILE A 120 5.22 11.67 8.26
N ALA A 121 6.36 10.97 8.36
CA ALA A 121 7.58 11.32 7.64
C ALA A 121 7.40 11.27 6.11
N GLY A 122 6.56 10.37 5.60
CA GLY A 122 6.28 10.29 4.16
C GLY A 122 5.23 11.29 3.68
N SER A 123 4.17 11.54 4.45
CA SER A 123 3.02 12.32 3.98
C SER A 123 3.16 13.82 4.25
N LEU A 124 3.62 14.22 5.44
CA LEU A 124 3.70 15.64 5.82
C LEU A 124 4.57 16.46 4.85
N PRO A 125 5.79 16.05 4.46
CA PRO A 125 6.59 16.79 3.50
C PRO A 125 5.93 16.93 2.12
N LEU A 126 5.16 15.94 1.68
CA LEU A 126 4.41 16.02 0.43
C LEU A 126 3.32 17.08 0.48
N TYR A 127 2.56 17.17 1.57
CA TYR A 127 1.56 18.23 1.73
C TYR A 127 2.19 19.61 1.81
N VAL A 128 3.36 19.73 2.48
CA VAL A 128 4.14 20.99 2.50
C VAL A 128 4.57 21.37 1.09
N LEU A 129 5.07 20.41 0.29
CA LEU A 129 5.42 20.66 -1.11
C LEU A 129 4.20 21.12 -1.90
N GLY A 130 3.06 20.45 -1.75
CA GLY A 130 1.81 20.83 -2.43
C GLY A 130 1.41 22.27 -2.09
N LEU A 131 1.34 22.61 -0.81
CA LEU A 131 1.00 23.97 -0.35
C LEU A 131 1.99 25.02 -0.86
N ALA A 132 3.29 24.75 -0.77
CA ALA A 132 4.33 25.68 -1.27
C ALA A 132 4.21 25.90 -2.79
N THR A 133 3.97 24.81 -3.54
CA THR A 133 3.81 24.86 -4.99
C THR A 133 2.59 25.69 -5.40
N PHE A 134 1.42 25.37 -4.80
CA PHE A 134 0.19 26.13 -5.08
C PHE A 134 0.27 27.59 -4.63
N GLY A 135 0.90 27.85 -3.46
CA GLY A 135 1.14 29.22 -3.00
C GLY A 135 2.02 30.02 -3.96
N THR A 136 3.08 29.42 -4.48
CA THR A 136 3.96 30.07 -5.47
C THR A 136 3.23 30.36 -6.76
N LEU A 137 2.44 29.42 -7.28
CA LEU A 137 1.62 29.61 -8.48
C LEU A 137 0.57 30.70 -8.28
N ALA A 138 -0.15 30.66 -7.16
CA ALA A 138 -1.15 31.69 -6.85
C ALA A 138 -0.48 33.08 -6.77
N TRP A 139 0.62 33.21 -6.06
CA TRP A 139 1.36 34.46 -5.98
C TRP A 139 1.78 34.98 -7.36
N SER A 140 2.36 34.11 -8.19
CA SER A 140 2.78 34.49 -9.54
C SER A 140 1.63 34.93 -10.47
N THR A 141 0.40 34.44 -10.19
CA THR A 141 -0.78 34.77 -11.01
C THR A 141 -1.46 36.08 -10.59
N PHE A 142 -1.46 36.38 -9.27
CA PHE A 142 -2.22 37.50 -8.72
C PHE A 142 -1.35 38.69 -8.26
N ALA A 143 -0.03 38.57 -8.24
CA ALA A 143 0.90 39.63 -7.85
C ALA A 143 1.35 40.52 -9.04
N HIS A 144 0.81 40.26 -10.22
CA HIS A 144 0.97 41.03 -11.45
C HIS A 144 -0.40 41.55 -11.90
#